data_ba8d1bf9dab8432551e472e6d60910b4
#
_entry.id   ba8d1bf9dab8432551e472e6d60910b4
#
_cell.length_a   1.000
_cell.length_b   1.000
_cell.length_c   1.000
_cell.angle_alpha   90.00
_cell.angle_beta   90.00
_cell.angle_gamma   90.00
#
_symmetry.space_group_name_H-M   'P 1'
#
loop_
_entity.id
_entity.type
_entity.pdbx_description
1 polymer ?
#
loop_
_entity_poly.entity_id
_entity_poly.type
_entity_poly.pdbx_seq_one_letter_code
_entity_poly.pdbx_strand_id
1 'polypeptide(L)'
;MKPGVRERLCQELIEFFARHMAVGGDTEVKIVDDLILLRCKGSLSPGEIEMGSMKAGRLLIQEVSEKLCHELQPTLKNLLNEIAGLHLLDVGVGLLWKRREKVFLLTTNDTVGGERRGK
;
A
#
# COMPACT_ATOMS: atom_id res chain seq x y z
N MET A 1 -18.73 5.53 -2.76
CA MET A 1 -18.53 4.45 -1.77
C MET A 1 -19.25 4.79 -0.48
N LYS A 2 -19.97 3.83 0.05
CA LYS A 2 -20.70 4.06 1.30
C LYS A 2 -19.71 4.18 2.47
N PRO A 3 -20.04 5.00 3.49
CA PRO A 3 -19.12 5.22 4.61
C PRO A 3 -18.65 3.94 5.30
N GLY A 4 -19.55 2.99 5.55
CA GLY A 4 -19.18 1.74 6.20
C GLY A 4 -18.22 0.90 5.36
N VAL A 5 -18.36 0.94 4.04
CA VAL A 5 -17.48 0.22 3.13
C VAL A 5 -16.08 0.84 3.15
N ARG A 6 -16.01 2.16 3.16
CA ARG A 6 -14.74 2.87 3.21
C ARG A 6 -13.94 2.52 4.47
N GLU A 7 -14.63 2.55 5.62
CA GLU A 7 -13.99 2.21 6.88
C GLU A 7 -13.51 0.76 6.90
N ARG A 8 -14.34 -0.14 6.41
CA ARG A 8 -13.99 -1.55 6.33
C ARG A 8 -12.79 -1.77 5.40
N LEU A 9 -12.79 -1.09 4.26
CA LEU A 9 -11.69 -1.19 3.30
C LEU A 9 -10.38 -0.73 3.93
N CYS A 10 -10.38 0.41 4.61
CA CYS A 10 -9.19 0.92 5.27
C CYS A 10 -8.66 -0.07 6.32
N GLN A 11 -9.56 -0.60 7.13
CA GLN A 11 -9.18 -1.56 8.17
C GLN A 11 -8.60 -2.84 7.58
N GLU A 12 -9.24 -3.37 6.56
CA GLU A 12 -8.78 -4.60 5.91
C GLU A 12 -7.43 -4.41 5.22
N LEU A 13 -7.21 -3.24 4.64
CA LEU A 13 -5.93 -2.94 3.99
C LEU A 13 -4.80 -2.84 5.03
N ILE A 14 -5.06 -2.20 6.15
CA ILE A 14 -4.06 -2.11 7.22
C ILE A 14 -3.68 -3.50 7.69
N GLU A 15 -4.67 -4.36 7.92
CA GLU A 15 -4.42 -5.73 8.36
C GLU A 15 -3.69 -6.56 7.30
N PHE A 16 -4.06 -6.37 6.04
CA PHE A 16 -3.43 -7.10 4.94
C PHE A 16 -1.94 -6.78 4.86
N PHE A 17 -1.59 -5.50 4.88
CA PHE A 17 -0.18 -5.11 4.77
C PHE A 17 0.61 -5.45 6.04
N ALA A 18 -0.01 -5.39 7.20
CA ALA A 18 0.64 -5.82 8.43
C ALA A 18 1.00 -7.29 8.38
N ARG A 19 0.09 -8.10 7.86
CA ARG A 19 0.29 -9.56 7.78
C ARG A 19 1.30 -9.96 6.72
N HIS A 20 1.18 -9.38 5.53
CA HIS A 20 1.94 -9.85 4.37
C HIS A 20 3.25 -9.11 4.13
N MET A 21 3.35 -7.87 4.58
CA MET A 21 4.53 -7.05 4.34
C MET A 21 5.30 -6.75 5.62
N ALA A 22 4.86 -7.31 6.73
CA ALA A 22 5.50 -7.13 8.03
C ALA A 22 5.65 -5.65 8.41
N VAL A 23 4.69 -4.82 7.99
CA VAL A 23 4.67 -3.41 8.35
C VAL A 23 3.73 -3.24 9.53
N GLY A 24 4.29 -3.17 10.71
CA GLY A 24 3.50 -2.98 11.91
C GLY A 24 3.38 -1.52 12.27
N GLY A 25 2.65 -1.26 13.32
CA GLY A 25 2.62 0.03 13.94
C GLY A 25 1.66 1.00 13.27
N ASP A 26 2.15 2.19 13.02
CA ASP A 26 1.31 3.32 12.65
C ASP A 26 1.11 3.43 11.15
N THR A 27 0.01 2.87 10.66
CA THR A 27 -0.32 2.88 9.24
C THR A 27 -1.53 3.77 8.99
N GLU A 28 -1.37 4.73 8.07
CA GLU A 28 -2.45 5.61 7.64
C GLU A 28 -2.89 5.21 6.23
N VAL A 29 -4.19 5.23 6.00
CA VAL A 29 -4.75 5.01 4.66
C VAL A 29 -5.43 6.28 4.21
N LYS A 30 -5.04 6.77 3.04
CA LYS A 30 -5.67 7.94 2.41
C LYS A 30 -6.21 7.55 1.05
N ILE A 31 -7.41 8.01 0.75
CA ILE A 31 -8.09 7.70 -0.49
C ILE A 31 -8.33 9.00 -1.24
N VAL A 32 -7.75 9.11 -2.43
CA VAL A 32 -7.88 10.30 -3.28
C VAL A 32 -8.17 9.85 -4.69
N ASP A 33 -9.37 10.14 -5.16
CA ASP A 33 -9.83 9.75 -6.50
C ASP A 33 -9.65 8.24 -6.75
N ASP A 34 -8.79 7.86 -7.69
CA ASP A 34 -8.52 6.47 -8.04
C ASP A 34 -7.27 5.92 -7.34
N LEU A 35 -6.78 6.63 -6.32
CA LEU A 35 -5.58 6.24 -5.59
C LEU A 35 -5.89 5.91 -4.14
N ILE A 36 -5.29 4.83 -3.68
CA ILE A 36 -5.30 4.48 -2.26
C ILE A 36 -3.85 4.50 -1.82
N LEU A 37 -3.55 5.33 -0.84
CA LEU A 37 -2.20 5.52 -0.31
C LEU A 37 -2.12 4.96 1.11
N LEU A 38 -1.16 4.05 1.33
CA LEU A 38 -0.88 3.55 2.67
C LEU A 38 0.49 4.08 3.10
N ARG A 39 0.53 4.78 4.23
CA ARG A 39 1.79 5.23 4.83
C ARG A 39 2.05 4.40 6.07
N CYS A 40 3.14 3.66 6.05
CA CYS A 40 3.51 2.78 7.16
C CYS A 40 4.71 3.39 7.88
N LYS A 41 4.39 4.24 8.87
CA LYS A 41 5.41 5.00 9.61
C LYS A 41 6.28 4.07 10.44
N GLY A 42 7.58 4.32 10.41
CA GLY A 42 8.52 3.52 11.19
C GLY A 42 8.64 2.07 10.76
N SER A 43 8.21 1.75 9.53
CA SER A 43 8.17 0.37 9.07
C SER A 43 9.49 -0.16 8.51
N LEU A 44 10.47 0.72 8.28
CA LEU A 44 11.80 0.25 7.91
C LEU A 44 12.52 -0.21 9.18
N SER A 45 12.95 -1.47 9.19
CA SER A 45 13.62 -2.05 10.34
C SER A 45 15.02 -1.48 10.51
N PRO A 46 15.63 -1.59 11.71
CA PRO A 46 17.02 -1.16 11.91
C PRO A 46 17.98 -1.81 10.91
N GLY A 47 17.78 -3.09 10.60
CA GLY A 47 18.62 -3.79 9.62
C GLY A 47 18.46 -3.22 8.23
N GLU A 48 17.22 -2.89 7.84
CA GLU A 48 16.96 -2.26 6.54
C GLU A 48 17.57 -0.87 6.47
N ILE A 49 17.48 -0.10 7.55
CA ILE A 49 18.07 1.23 7.60
C ILE A 49 19.60 1.14 7.43
N GLU A 50 20.21 0.17 8.09
CA GLU A 50 21.65 -0.04 7.96
C GLU A 50 22.06 -0.40 6.54
N MET A 51 21.32 -1.32 5.91
CA MET A 51 21.54 -1.66 4.50
C MET A 51 21.36 -0.46 3.59
N GLY A 52 20.40 0.40 3.93
CA GLY A 52 20.09 1.60 3.16
C GLY A 52 21.12 2.72 3.27
N SER A 53 22.15 2.54 4.09
CA SER A 53 23.25 3.51 4.16
C SER A 53 24.08 3.47 2.88
N MET A 54 23.96 2.40 2.09
CA MET A 54 24.66 2.28 0.81
C MET A 54 23.64 2.18 -0.32
N LYS A 55 24.00 2.74 -1.48
CA LYS A 55 23.11 2.74 -2.64
C LYS A 55 22.70 1.33 -3.06
N ALA A 56 23.63 0.39 -3.07
CA ALA A 56 23.34 -0.98 -3.46
C ALA A 56 22.32 -1.62 -2.52
N GLY A 57 22.40 -1.35 -1.23
CA GLY A 57 21.45 -1.85 -0.25
C GLY A 57 20.05 -1.29 -0.46
N ARG A 58 19.95 0.02 -0.78
CA ARG A 58 18.66 0.65 -1.06
C ARG A 58 18.00 0.04 -2.29
N LEU A 59 18.79 -0.18 -3.34
CA LEU A 59 18.27 -0.79 -4.57
C LEU A 59 17.76 -2.20 -4.31
N LEU A 60 18.48 -2.96 -3.51
CA LEU A 60 18.10 -4.32 -3.18
C LEU A 60 16.78 -4.36 -2.41
N ILE A 61 16.64 -3.50 -1.41
CA ILE A 61 15.41 -3.46 -0.59
C ILE A 61 14.23 -2.98 -1.45
N GLN A 62 14.45 -2.01 -2.33
CA GLN A 62 13.40 -1.55 -3.24
C GLN A 62 12.95 -2.69 -4.15
N GLU A 63 13.90 -3.42 -4.73
CA GLU A 63 13.60 -4.52 -5.63
C GLU A 63 12.83 -5.64 -4.95
N VAL A 64 13.24 -6.03 -3.75
CA VAL A 64 12.53 -7.05 -2.97
C VAL A 64 11.12 -6.60 -2.63
N SER A 65 10.97 -5.34 -2.23
CA SER A 65 9.66 -4.78 -1.89
C SER A 65 8.72 -4.78 -3.08
N GLU A 66 9.22 -4.40 -4.27
CA GLU A 66 8.44 -4.40 -5.50
C GLU A 66 8.01 -5.82 -5.87
N LYS A 67 8.91 -6.77 -5.70
CA LYS A 67 8.63 -8.16 -6.02
C LYS A 67 7.53 -8.74 -5.13
N LEU A 68 7.60 -8.42 -3.83
CA LEU A 68 6.57 -8.84 -2.88
C LEU A 68 5.22 -8.24 -3.23
N CYS A 69 5.19 -6.95 -3.57
CA CYS A 69 3.95 -6.30 -3.99
C CYS A 69 3.37 -6.97 -5.23
N HIS A 70 4.20 -7.31 -6.19
CA HIS A 70 3.77 -7.98 -7.40
C HIS A 70 3.14 -9.34 -7.09
N GLU A 71 3.77 -10.11 -6.21
CA GLU A 71 3.27 -11.42 -5.82
C GLU A 71 1.96 -11.35 -5.05
N LEU A 72 1.75 -10.29 -4.28
CA LEU A 72 0.54 -10.12 -3.50
C LEU A 72 -0.61 -9.48 -4.29
N GLN A 73 -0.34 -8.99 -5.48
CA GLN A 73 -1.32 -8.28 -6.29
C GLN A 73 -2.62 -9.07 -6.52
N PRO A 74 -2.58 -10.37 -6.89
CA PRO A 74 -3.82 -11.11 -7.10
C PRO A 74 -4.70 -11.19 -5.84
N THR A 75 -4.10 -11.42 -4.69
CA THR A 75 -4.84 -11.50 -3.43
C THR A 75 -5.43 -10.14 -3.06
N LEU A 76 -4.67 -9.09 -3.24
CA LEU A 76 -5.11 -7.73 -2.96
C LEU A 76 -6.23 -7.31 -3.92
N LYS A 77 -6.13 -7.73 -5.16
CA LYS A 77 -7.17 -7.48 -6.17
C LYS A 77 -8.51 -8.10 -5.74
N ASN A 78 -8.48 -9.34 -5.27
CA ASN A 78 -9.68 -9.99 -4.77
C ASN A 78 -10.26 -9.28 -3.56
N LEU A 79 -9.41 -8.86 -2.65
CA LEU A 79 -9.83 -8.15 -1.44
C LEU A 79 -10.58 -6.87 -1.80
N LEU A 80 -10.02 -6.05 -2.69
CA LEU A 80 -10.65 -4.80 -3.10
C LEU A 80 -11.98 -5.03 -3.80
N ASN A 81 -12.05 -6.06 -4.62
CA ASN A 81 -13.28 -6.39 -5.31
C ASN A 81 -14.37 -6.85 -4.36
N GLU A 82 -14.03 -7.71 -3.42
CA GLU A 82 -15.00 -8.25 -2.46
C GLU A 82 -15.55 -7.19 -1.52
N ILE A 83 -14.71 -6.29 -1.04
CA ILE A 83 -15.13 -5.29 -0.06
C ILE A 83 -15.82 -4.11 -0.72
N ALA A 84 -15.26 -3.59 -1.80
CA ALA A 84 -15.69 -2.33 -2.36
C ALA A 84 -16.06 -2.37 -3.85
N GLY A 85 -15.97 -3.52 -4.49
CA GLY A 85 -16.26 -3.64 -5.91
C GLY A 85 -15.26 -2.91 -6.78
N LEU A 86 -14.06 -2.64 -6.26
CA LEU A 86 -13.02 -1.93 -6.98
C LEU A 86 -12.13 -2.88 -7.75
N HIS A 87 -11.67 -2.43 -8.91
CA HIS A 87 -10.75 -3.20 -9.73
C HIS A 87 -9.35 -2.62 -9.60
N LEU A 88 -8.45 -3.38 -8.98
CA LEU A 88 -7.07 -2.96 -8.79
C LEU A 88 -6.31 -3.03 -10.11
N LEU A 89 -5.65 -1.93 -10.47
CA LEU A 89 -4.84 -1.87 -11.69
C LEU A 89 -3.38 -2.09 -11.41
N ASP A 90 -2.86 -1.52 -10.33
CA ASP A 90 -1.44 -1.60 -10.04
C ASP A 90 -1.16 -1.33 -8.57
N VAL A 91 -0.02 -1.82 -8.09
CA VAL A 91 0.48 -1.57 -6.74
C VAL A 91 1.93 -1.13 -6.84
N GLY A 92 2.23 0.01 -6.25
CA GLY A 92 3.60 0.51 -6.19
C GLY A 92 4.06 0.61 -4.74
N VAL A 93 5.37 0.62 -4.55
CA VAL A 93 5.97 0.81 -3.23
C VAL A 93 7.09 1.82 -3.30
N GLY A 94 7.11 2.72 -2.33
CA GLY A 94 8.17 3.71 -2.18
C GLY A 94 8.79 3.60 -0.80
N LEU A 95 10.10 3.84 -0.73
CA LEU A 95 10.84 3.79 0.52
C LEU A 95 11.34 5.17 0.85
N LEU A 96 10.88 5.71 1.98
CA LEU A 96 11.27 7.04 2.44
C LEU A 96 12.30 6.86 3.55
N TRP A 97 13.56 6.77 3.17
CA TRP A 97 14.65 6.39 4.07
C TRP A 97 14.82 7.33 5.26
N LYS A 98 14.74 8.62 5.02
CA LYS A 98 14.89 9.61 6.10
C LYS A 98 13.76 9.55 7.12
N ARG A 99 12.57 9.16 6.67
CA ARG A 99 11.40 9.06 7.53
C ARG A 99 11.20 7.66 8.07
N ARG A 100 11.99 6.70 7.60
CA ARG A 100 11.89 5.28 7.96
C ARG A 100 10.50 4.72 7.66
N GLU A 101 9.94 5.12 6.52
CA GLU A 101 8.59 4.73 6.12
C GLU A 101 8.59 3.93 4.83
N LYS A 102 7.65 2.99 4.77
CA LYS A 102 7.28 2.36 3.51
C LYS A 102 5.93 2.92 3.10
N VAL A 103 5.78 3.21 1.83
CA VAL A 103 4.55 3.78 1.29
C VAL A 103 4.08 2.88 0.16
N PHE A 104 2.80 2.50 0.19
CA PHE A 104 2.21 1.68 -0.86
C PHE A 104 1.14 2.48 -1.59
N LEU A 105 1.16 2.39 -2.93
CA LEU A 105 0.19 3.08 -3.78
C LEU A 105 -0.60 2.05 -4.57
N LEU A 106 -1.92 2.10 -4.41
CA LEU A 106 -2.83 1.24 -5.15
C LEU A 106 -3.63 2.10 -6.11
N THR A 107 -3.63 1.75 -7.40
CA THR A 107 -4.44 2.45 -8.38
C THR A 107 -5.61 1.57 -8.79
N THR A 108 -6.77 2.18 -8.95
CA THR A 108 -7.98 1.47 -9.31
C THR A 108 -8.60 2.08 -10.57
N ASN A 109 -9.53 1.34 -11.18
CA ASN A 109 -10.20 1.81 -12.39
C ASN A 109 -11.34 2.77 -12.13
N ASP A 110 -11.73 2.95 -10.86
CA ASP A 110 -12.81 3.85 -10.47
C ASP A 110 -12.34 4.82 -9.40
N THR A 111 -13.07 5.92 -9.29
CA THR A 111 -12.84 6.88 -8.23
C THR A 111 -13.23 6.27 -6.89
N VAL A 112 -12.26 6.07 -6.02
CA VAL A 112 -12.47 5.45 -4.72
C VAL A 112 -13.08 6.43 -3.73
N GLY A 113 -12.58 7.64 -3.69
CA GLY A 113 -12.96 8.62 -2.70
C GLY A 113 -14.25 9.37 -2.96
N GLY A 114 -14.94 9.13 -4.06
CA GLY A 114 -16.13 9.87 -4.39
C GLY A 114 -16.81 9.33 -5.62
N GLU A 115 -17.47 10.20 -6.35
CA GLU A 115 -18.16 9.81 -7.55
C GLU A 115 -17.20 9.49 -8.69
N ARG A 116 -17.61 8.58 -9.54
CA ARG A 116 -16.84 8.23 -10.72
C ARG A 116 -16.72 9.43 -11.64
N ARG A 117 -15.53 9.67 -12.11
CA ARG A 117 -15.31 10.75 -13.05
C ARG A 117 -15.59 10.34 -14.47
N GLY A 118 -15.88 11.29 -15.25
CA GLY A 118 -15.78 11.11 -16.64
C GLY A 118 -16.93 10.51 -17.30
N LYS A 119 -17.79 10.66 -16.91
CA LYS A 119 -18.64 10.26 -17.82
C LYS A 119 -19.68 10.38 -17.83
#